data_8e2aa8ef04270335e97507baaa325d46
#
_entry.id   8e2aa8ef04270335e97507baaa325d46
#
_cell.length_a   1.000
_cell.length_b   1.000
_cell.length_c   1.000
_cell.angle_alpha   90.00
_cell.angle_beta   90.00
_cell.angle_gamma   90.00
#
_symmetry.space_group_name_H-M   'P 1'
#
loop_
_entity.id
_entity.type
_entity.pdbx_description
1 polymer ?
#
loop_
_entity_poly.entity_id
_entity_poly.type
_entity_poly.pdbx_seq_one_letter_code
_entity_poly.pdbx_strand_id
1 'polypeptide(L)'
;QTYFLSKAFGYIIRIIIFYFDPSLLDMDLFLSFFLAMNIIDWNAIILAIVFQTILFSFGMNFNRRLIVFSGISVYLGMLLFFFSVLLSDVKISSQAFLNILDLSNFLEKENFAPLLTVIGTTLAYFSIVVLTYGDFTRYVKTESELKKGNLSLILNLIIFSFFALFIVSGMDAYFKQNPENLSRILTNPTDIIGKLDNLLITNLVLIIIIIASASTNLIANFIPSQFTLINFIPSFLSLKSAAIIISIFGFLVGIFWLSYLSQIGILSFIDTFGAFFGPLFGVVISDFYLIKKRMLINKDIYSLENNGEYYYSNGWHIKGVYSLILGFIFSASTIWNTNLMFLQSYSWMIGALVSGFVYYLMAKE
;
A
#
# COMPACT_ATOMS: atom_id res chain seq x y z
N GLN A 1 1.66 -4.75 4.37
CA GLN A 1 0.29 -5.33 4.25
C GLN A 1 0.14 -6.57 5.13
N THR A 2 1.03 -7.57 5.01
CA THR A 2 0.95 -8.81 5.81
C THR A 2 0.94 -8.56 7.31
N TYR A 3 1.78 -7.64 7.80
CA TYR A 3 1.77 -7.23 9.20
C TYR A 3 0.42 -6.62 9.62
N PHE A 4 -0.16 -5.73 8.83
CA PHE A 4 -1.47 -5.13 9.14
C PHE A 4 -2.61 -6.15 9.10
N LEU A 5 -2.54 -7.13 8.19
CA LEU A 5 -3.48 -8.26 8.18
C LEU A 5 -3.34 -9.11 9.45
N SER A 6 -2.11 -9.37 9.89
CA SER A 6 -1.86 -10.17 11.10
C SER A 6 -2.41 -9.51 12.36
N LYS A 7 -2.43 -8.16 12.43
CA LYS A 7 -3.08 -7.47 13.56
C LYS A 7 -4.55 -7.85 13.72
N ALA A 8 -5.31 -7.93 12.64
CA ALA A 8 -6.71 -8.33 12.72
C ALA A 8 -6.87 -9.78 13.22
N PHE A 9 -6.02 -10.71 12.78
CA PHE A 9 -5.96 -12.06 13.34
C PHE A 9 -5.57 -12.04 14.82
N GLY A 10 -4.59 -11.24 15.21
CA GLY A 10 -4.17 -11.09 16.60
C GLY A 10 -5.30 -10.60 17.51
N TYR A 11 -6.10 -9.64 17.06
CA TYR A 11 -7.28 -9.21 17.81
C TYR A 11 -8.32 -10.32 17.97
N ILE A 12 -8.61 -11.08 16.91
CA ILE A 12 -9.54 -12.22 17.00
C ILE A 12 -9.01 -13.27 17.99
N ILE A 13 -7.72 -13.61 17.94
CA ILE A 13 -7.11 -14.55 18.89
C ILE A 13 -7.25 -14.05 20.33
N ARG A 14 -7.00 -12.76 20.57
CA ARG A 14 -7.17 -12.16 21.92
C ARG A 14 -8.62 -12.21 22.39
N ILE A 15 -9.58 -11.93 21.51
CA ILE A 15 -11.01 -12.03 21.83
C ILE A 15 -11.38 -13.46 22.19
N ILE A 16 -10.89 -14.44 21.44
CA ILE A 16 -11.14 -15.87 21.72
C ILE A 16 -10.55 -16.25 23.09
N ILE A 17 -9.28 -15.91 23.35
CA ILE A 17 -8.64 -16.19 24.65
C ILE A 17 -9.42 -15.53 25.78
N PHE A 18 -9.77 -14.26 25.64
CA PHE A 18 -10.52 -13.50 26.65
C PHE A 18 -11.88 -14.14 26.96
N TYR A 19 -12.55 -14.73 25.94
CA TYR A 19 -13.82 -15.39 26.13
C TYR A 19 -13.70 -16.71 26.93
N PHE A 20 -12.61 -17.46 26.75
CA PHE A 20 -12.39 -18.70 27.45
C PHE A 20 -11.81 -18.50 28.84
N ASP A 21 -10.78 -17.67 28.98
CA ASP A 21 -10.15 -17.33 30.25
C ASP A 21 -9.33 -16.04 30.12
N PRO A 22 -9.85 -14.90 30.62
CA PRO A 22 -9.13 -13.63 30.58
C PRO A 22 -7.76 -13.64 31.27
N SER A 23 -7.60 -14.47 32.31
CA SER A 23 -6.35 -14.53 33.08
C SER A 23 -5.16 -15.05 32.28
N LEU A 24 -5.42 -15.79 31.19
CA LEU A 24 -4.37 -16.27 30.32
C LEU A 24 -3.59 -15.12 29.66
N LEU A 25 -4.25 -13.97 29.39
CA LEU A 25 -3.59 -12.82 28.76
C LEU A 25 -2.57 -12.13 29.68
N ASP A 26 -2.66 -12.33 30.99
CA ASP A 26 -1.75 -11.77 32.00
C ASP A 26 -0.56 -12.69 32.31
N MET A 27 -0.49 -13.88 31.68
CA MET A 27 0.64 -14.78 31.88
C MET A 27 1.93 -14.24 31.25
N ASP A 28 3.07 -14.49 31.88
CA ASP A 28 4.40 -14.08 31.41
C ASP A 28 4.69 -14.45 29.96
N LEU A 29 4.14 -15.58 29.48
CA LEU A 29 4.26 -16.02 28.10
C LEU A 29 3.68 -15.00 27.10
N PHE A 30 2.57 -14.35 27.44
CA PHE A 30 1.93 -13.35 26.58
C PHE A 30 2.50 -11.94 26.79
N LEU A 31 3.21 -11.72 27.89
CA LEU A 31 3.87 -10.46 28.22
C LEU A 31 5.33 -10.40 27.73
N SER A 32 5.89 -11.55 27.32
CA SER A 32 7.25 -11.60 26.74
C SER A 32 7.25 -11.21 25.25
N PHE A 33 8.25 -10.41 24.85
CA PHE A 33 8.36 -9.89 23.48
C PHE A 33 9.67 -10.31 22.83
N PHE A 34 9.57 -10.82 21.61
CA PHE A 34 10.70 -11.04 20.73
C PHE A 34 10.45 -10.30 19.41
N LEU A 35 11.40 -9.49 18.96
CA LEU A 35 11.24 -8.57 17.80
C LEU A 35 10.00 -7.68 17.91
N ALA A 36 9.72 -7.18 19.13
CA ALA A 36 8.56 -6.36 19.48
C ALA A 36 7.19 -7.05 19.26
N MET A 37 7.15 -8.38 19.13
CA MET A 37 5.96 -9.21 19.00
C MET A 37 5.88 -10.22 20.12
N ASN A 38 4.69 -10.38 20.72
CA ASN A 38 4.43 -11.44 21.68
C ASN A 38 3.98 -12.75 20.98
N ILE A 39 3.73 -13.79 21.75
CA ILE A 39 3.33 -15.10 21.21
C ILE A 39 2.05 -15.04 20.35
N ILE A 40 1.09 -14.17 20.70
CA ILE A 40 -0.14 -14.00 19.93
C ILE A 40 0.18 -13.35 18.57
N ASP A 41 1.05 -12.32 18.56
CA ASP A 41 1.43 -11.63 17.34
C ASP A 41 2.21 -12.55 16.39
N TRP A 42 3.07 -13.43 16.94
CA TRP A 42 3.76 -14.46 16.18
C TRP A 42 2.79 -15.47 15.55
N ASN A 43 1.84 -15.99 16.31
CA ASN A 43 0.82 -16.88 15.79
C ASN A 43 -0.06 -16.18 14.73
N ALA A 44 -0.42 -14.94 14.97
CA ALA A 44 -1.22 -14.15 14.04
C ALA A 44 -0.52 -13.91 12.70
N ILE A 45 0.80 -13.61 12.69
CA ILE A 45 1.53 -13.40 11.43
C ILE A 45 1.72 -14.69 10.65
N ILE A 46 1.97 -15.83 11.35
CA ILE A 46 2.04 -17.14 10.72
C ILE A 46 0.68 -17.48 10.11
N LEU A 47 -0.40 -17.31 10.85
CA LEU A 47 -1.76 -17.55 10.36
C LEU A 47 -2.09 -16.67 9.16
N ALA A 48 -1.73 -15.39 9.19
CA ALA A 48 -1.94 -14.47 8.07
C ALA A 48 -1.20 -14.92 6.80
N ILE A 49 0.06 -15.33 6.91
CA ILE A 49 0.86 -15.84 5.78
C ILE A 49 0.28 -17.13 5.22
N VAL A 50 -0.04 -18.08 6.07
CA VAL A 50 -0.64 -19.37 5.65
C VAL A 50 -1.97 -19.11 4.95
N PHE A 51 -2.83 -18.30 5.56
CA PHE A 51 -4.12 -17.91 4.99
C PHE A 51 -3.98 -17.27 3.60
N GLN A 52 -3.10 -16.27 3.46
CA GLN A 52 -2.86 -15.61 2.17
C GLN A 52 -2.31 -16.59 1.13
N THR A 53 -1.30 -17.39 1.49
CA THR A 53 -0.68 -18.33 0.56
C THR A 53 -1.68 -19.37 0.04
N ILE A 54 -2.53 -19.89 0.90
CA ILE A 54 -3.61 -20.80 0.52
C ILE A 54 -4.61 -20.08 -0.40
N LEU A 55 -5.08 -18.90 0.02
CA LEU A 55 -6.08 -18.14 -0.71
C LEU A 55 -5.62 -17.80 -2.14
N PHE A 56 -4.38 -17.39 -2.29
CA PHE A 56 -3.81 -16.99 -3.58
C PHE A 56 -3.49 -18.18 -4.49
N SER A 57 -3.33 -19.38 -3.92
CA SER A 57 -3.08 -20.61 -4.68
C SER A 57 -4.31 -21.15 -5.41
N PHE A 58 -5.52 -20.68 -5.10
CA PHE A 58 -6.76 -21.13 -5.77
C PHE A 58 -6.90 -20.66 -7.23
N GLY A 59 -5.99 -19.79 -7.70
CA GLY A 59 -5.90 -19.34 -9.09
C GLY A 59 -6.77 -18.14 -9.42
N MET A 60 -6.60 -17.61 -10.64
CA MET A 60 -7.12 -16.30 -11.05
C MET A 60 -8.65 -16.19 -11.05
N ASN A 61 -9.37 -17.26 -11.37
CA ASN A 61 -10.83 -17.24 -11.36
C ASN A 61 -11.40 -17.05 -9.95
N PHE A 62 -10.80 -17.69 -8.97
CA PHE A 62 -11.17 -17.51 -7.57
C PHE A 62 -10.76 -16.11 -7.08
N ASN A 63 -9.53 -15.71 -7.37
CA ASN A 63 -8.99 -14.41 -6.97
C ASN A 63 -9.85 -13.25 -7.49
N ARG A 64 -10.32 -13.33 -8.75
CA ARG A 64 -11.24 -12.34 -9.32
C ARG A 64 -12.56 -12.25 -8.51
N ARG A 65 -13.14 -13.38 -8.13
CA ARG A 65 -14.38 -13.38 -7.32
C ARG A 65 -14.15 -12.82 -5.92
N LEU A 66 -13.01 -13.18 -5.32
CA LEU A 66 -12.60 -12.65 -4.02
C LEU A 66 -12.47 -11.13 -4.05
N ILE A 67 -11.83 -10.58 -5.08
CA ILE A 67 -11.65 -9.14 -5.27
C ILE A 67 -13.00 -8.41 -5.34
N VAL A 68 -13.92 -8.91 -6.16
CA VAL A 68 -15.27 -8.32 -6.30
C VAL A 68 -16.03 -8.38 -4.98
N PHE A 69 -16.04 -9.55 -4.33
CA PHE A 69 -16.69 -9.74 -3.04
C PHE A 69 -16.11 -8.81 -1.97
N SER A 70 -14.77 -8.70 -1.92
CA SER A 70 -14.08 -7.82 -0.98
C SER A 70 -14.42 -6.36 -1.19
N GLY A 71 -14.49 -5.90 -2.45
CA GLY A 71 -14.86 -4.52 -2.76
C GLY A 71 -16.23 -4.16 -2.18
N ILE A 72 -17.22 -5.03 -2.34
CA ILE A 72 -18.55 -4.85 -1.75
C ILE A 72 -18.48 -4.88 -0.21
N SER A 73 -17.75 -5.87 0.35
CA SER A 73 -17.62 -6.03 1.80
C SER A 73 -16.94 -4.85 2.47
N VAL A 74 -15.92 -4.24 1.81
CA VAL A 74 -15.23 -3.04 2.31
C VAL A 74 -16.21 -1.88 2.47
N TYR A 75 -17.02 -1.58 1.44
CA TYR A 75 -17.97 -0.49 1.54
C TYR A 75 -19.07 -0.75 2.58
N LEU A 76 -19.57 -1.96 2.68
CA LEU A 76 -20.52 -2.34 3.73
C LEU A 76 -19.88 -2.20 5.12
N GLY A 77 -18.65 -2.65 5.28
CA GLY A 77 -17.89 -2.52 6.53
C GLY A 77 -17.62 -1.06 6.90
N MET A 78 -17.24 -0.23 5.93
CA MET A 78 -17.05 1.20 6.17
C MET A 78 -18.36 1.91 6.55
N LEU A 79 -19.48 1.56 5.92
CA LEU A 79 -20.78 2.08 6.30
C LEU A 79 -21.18 1.66 7.72
N LEU A 80 -21.00 0.39 8.07
CA LEU A 80 -21.25 -0.10 9.43
C LEU A 80 -20.37 0.63 10.43
N PHE A 81 -19.10 0.81 10.13
CA PHE A 81 -18.17 1.50 11.01
C PHE A 81 -18.50 2.99 11.12
N PHE A 82 -18.81 3.65 10.01
CA PHE A 82 -19.26 5.04 10.00
C PHE A 82 -20.49 5.24 10.89
N PHE A 83 -21.52 4.40 10.75
CA PHE A 83 -22.71 4.49 11.58
C PHE A 83 -22.43 4.16 13.05
N SER A 84 -21.52 3.22 13.33
CA SER A 84 -21.10 2.93 14.70
C SER A 84 -20.46 4.15 15.37
N VAL A 85 -19.58 4.85 14.64
CA VAL A 85 -18.95 6.10 15.11
C VAL A 85 -19.99 7.21 15.28
N LEU A 86 -20.87 7.39 14.31
CA LEU A 86 -21.92 8.42 14.37
C LEU A 86 -22.88 8.21 15.56
N LEU A 87 -23.23 6.96 15.84
CA LEU A 87 -24.17 6.61 16.90
C LEU A 87 -23.53 6.55 18.30
N SER A 88 -22.19 6.49 18.39
CA SER A 88 -21.48 6.52 19.67
C SER A 88 -21.71 7.84 20.42
N ASP A 89 -21.62 8.97 19.70
CA ASP A 89 -22.05 10.29 20.15
C ASP A 89 -22.37 11.17 18.94
N VAL A 90 -23.65 11.34 18.65
CA VAL A 90 -24.12 12.06 17.46
C VAL A 90 -23.64 13.52 17.43
N LYS A 91 -23.61 14.20 18.59
CA LYS A 91 -23.24 15.61 18.66
C LYS A 91 -21.75 15.81 18.36
N ILE A 92 -20.90 15.00 19.00
CA ILE A 92 -19.45 15.07 18.82
C ILE A 92 -19.08 14.68 17.38
N SER A 93 -19.63 13.58 16.89
CA SER A 93 -19.33 13.07 15.55
C SER A 93 -19.82 14.02 14.45
N SER A 94 -21.00 14.64 14.61
CA SER A 94 -21.49 15.61 13.63
C SER A 94 -20.63 16.87 13.60
N GLN A 95 -20.11 17.34 14.73
CA GLN A 95 -19.22 18.49 14.80
C GLN A 95 -17.86 18.19 14.17
N ALA A 96 -17.30 17.00 14.42
CA ALA A 96 -16.08 16.53 13.76
C ALA A 96 -16.24 16.47 12.24
N PHE A 97 -17.41 16.04 11.75
CA PHE A 97 -17.75 16.02 10.33
C PHE A 97 -17.80 17.41 9.71
N LEU A 98 -18.45 18.36 10.38
CA LEU A 98 -18.51 19.75 9.90
C LEU A 98 -17.12 20.38 9.85
N ASN A 99 -16.24 20.08 10.79
CA ASN A 99 -14.86 20.54 10.79
C ASN A 99 -14.04 19.98 9.61
N ILE A 100 -14.29 18.75 9.16
CA ILE A 100 -13.64 18.19 7.94
C ILE A 100 -14.11 18.92 6.68
N LEU A 101 -15.36 19.36 6.63
CA LEU A 101 -15.94 20.06 5.49
C LEU A 101 -15.60 21.56 5.48
N ASP A 102 -15.08 22.08 6.57
CA ASP A 102 -14.62 23.47 6.64
C ASP A 102 -13.29 23.64 5.91
N LEU A 103 -13.37 24.13 4.68
CA LEU A 103 -12.23 24.41 3.82
C LEU A 103 -11.67 25.82 4.01
N SER A 104 -12.16 26.60 4.97
CA SER A 104 -11.73 27.98 5.17
C SER A 104 -10.22 28.10 5.36
N ASN A 105 -9.63 27.16 6.09
CA ASN A 105 -8.21 27.16 6.41
C ASN A 105 -7.36 26.32 5.44
N PHE A 106 -7.97 25.71 4.41
CA PHE A 106 -7.28 24.78 3.50
C PHE A 106 -6.14 25.44 2.73
N LEU A 107 -6.31 26.69 2.34
CA LEU A 107 -5.32 27.47 1.56
C LEU A 107 -4.42 28.34 2.42
N GLU A 108 -4.49 28.24 3.75
CA GLU A 108 -3.58 28.95 4.63
C GLU A 108 -2.15 28.46 4.42
N LYS A 109 -1.21 29.40 4.50
CA LYS A 109 0.22 29.13 4.27
C LYS A 109 0.77 28.01 5.17
N GLU A 110 0.25 27.89 6.38
CA GLU A 110 0.65 26.89 7.36
C GLU A 110 0.25 25.45 6.95
N ASN A 111 -0.86 25.31 6.21
CA ASN A 111 -1.40 24.04 5.76
C ASN A 111 -0.81 23.58 4.41
N PHE A 112 -0.04 24.44 3.74
CA PHE A 112 0.51 24.12 2.43
C PHE A 112 1.58 23.02 2.48
N ALA A 113 2.47 23.04 3.47
CA ALA A 113 3.50 21.99 3.63
C ALA A 113 2.91 20.61 3.96
N PRO A 114 1.97 20.45 4.91
CA PRO A 114 1.24 19.22 5.11
C PRO A 114 0.53 18.70 3.85
N LEU A 115 -0.12 19.59 3.09
CA LEU A 115 -0.79 19.22 1.84
C LEU A 115 0.20 18.63 0.82
N LEU A 116 1.34 19.28 0.62
CA LEU A 116 2.39 18.78 -0.27
C LEU A 116 2.94 17.44 0.19
N THR A 117 3.10 17.24 1.49
CA THR A 117 3.54 15.95 2.05
C THR A 117 2.53 14.84 1.71
N VAL A 118 1.23 15.09 1.89
CA VAL A 118 0.19 14.11 1.53
C VAL A 118 0.22 13.79 0.04
N ILE A 119 0.35 14.81 -0.83
CA ILE A 119 0.42 14.62 -2.28
C ILE A 119 1.67 13.79 -2.64
N GLY A 120 2.84 14.17 -2.13
CA GLY A 120 4.12 13.51 -2.43
C GLY A 120 4.13 12.06 -1.99
N THR A 121 3.74 11.79 -0.74
CA THR A 121 3.67 10.42 -0.19
C THR A 121 2.61 9.57 -0.91
N THR A 122 1.49 10.17 -1.34
CA THR A 122 0.48 9.47 -2.14
C THR A 122 1.03 9.07 -3.50
N LEU A 123 1.74 9.96 -4.19
CA LEU A 123 2.43 9.64 -5.45
C LEU A 123 3.47 8.53 -5.25
N ALA A 124 4.27 8.60 -4.19
CA ALA A 124 5.25 7.58 -3.84
C ALA A 124 4.58 6.22 -3.58
N TYR A 125 3.48 6.20 -2.82
CA TYR A 125 2.74 4.98 -2.50
C TYR A 125 2.15 4.31 -3.74
N PHE A 126 1.53 5.08 -4.64
CA PHE A 126 0.91 4.54 -5.85
C PHE A 126 1.88 4.32 -7.01
N SER A 127 3.14 4.72 -6.90
CA SER A 127 4.12 4.61 -7.98
C SER A 127 4.33 3.18 -8.47
N ILE A 128 4.31 2.19 -7.58
CA ILE A 128 4.41 0.78 -7.96
C ILE A 128 3.21 0.34 -8.82
N VAL A 129 1.99 0.80 -8.48
CA VAL A 129 0.78 0.48 -9.25
C VAL A 129 0.84 1.11 -10.64
N VAL A 130 1.39 2.32 -10.75
CA VAL A 130 1.59 3.00 -12.05
C VAL A 130 2.57 2.22 -12.91
N LEU A 131 3.70 1.76 -12.36
CA LEU A 131 4.71 1.01 -13.08
C LEU A 131 4.23 -0.39 -13.49
N THR A 132 3.44 -1.04 -12.65
CA THR A 132 2.88 -2.38 -12.92
C THR A 132 1.47 -2.33 -13.51
N TYR A 133 1.04 -1.17 -14.01
CA TYR A 133 -0.32 -0.96 -14.53
C TYR A 133 -0.69 -1.94 -15.63
N GLY A 134 0.27 -2.38 -16.44
CA GLY A 134 0.11 -3.42 -17.45
C GLY A 134 -0.42 -4.75 -16.90
N ASP A 135 -0.06 -5.11 -15.67
CA ASP A 135 -0.52 -6.35 -15.03
C ASP A 135 -2.01 -6.35 -14.74
N PHE A 136 -2.60 -5.18 -14.55
CA PHE A 136 -4.05 -5.01 -14.36
C PHE A 136 -4.78 -4.87 -15.69
N THR A 137 -4.24 -4.07 -16.63
CA THR A 137 -4.89 -3.73 -17.89
C THR A 137 -4.94 -4.90 -18.87
N ARG A 138 -4.06 -5.89 -18.77
CA ARG A 138 -4.08 -7.12 -19.59
C ARG A 138 -5.38 -7.90 -19.52
N TYR A 139 -6.19 -7.70 -18.48
CA TYR A 139 -7.48 -8.38 -18.30
C TYR A 139 -8.65 -7.56 -18.82
N VAL A 140 -8.43 -6.34 -19.29
CA VAL A 140 -9.47 -5.45 -19.82
C VAL A 140 -9.64 -5.69 -21.32
N LYS A 141 -10.86 -5.85 -21.77
CA LYS A 141 -11.14 -6.23 -23.18
C LYS A 141 -11.12 -5.06 -24.14
N THR A 142 -11.52 -3.87 -23.70
CA THR A 142 -11.65 -2.70 -24.58
C THR A 142 -11.12 -1.43 -23.90
N GLU A 143 -10.68 -0.47 -24.71
CA GLU A 143 -10.24 0.84 -24.20
C GLU A 143 -11.36 1.61 -23.45
N SER A 144 -12.60 1.43 -23.89
CA SER A 144 -13.77 2.05 -23.20
C SER A 144 -13.94 1.50 -21.79
N GLU A 145 -13.79 0.18 -21.60
CA GLU A 145 -13.84 -0.44 -20.26
C GLU A 145 -12.68 0.05 -19.39
N LEU A 146 -11.49 0.20 -19.98
CA LEU A 146 -10.32 0.74 -19.27
C LEU A 146 -10.56 2.17 -18.76
N LYS A 147 -11.08 3.05 -19.61
CA LYS A 147 -11.42 4.43 -19.24
C LYS A 147 -12.47 4.48 -18.12
N LYS A 148 -13.52 3.66 -18.21
CA LYS A 148 -14.54 3.53 -17.15
C LYS A 148 -13.95 3.01 -15.85
N GLY A 149 -13.05 2.00 -15.93
CA GLY A 149 -12.34 1.46 -14.78
C GLY A 149 -11.49 2.52 -14.07
N ASN A 150 -10.75 3.32 -14.85
CA ASN A 150 -9.92 4.40 -14.29
C ASN A 150 -10.76 5.49 -13.62
N LEU A 151 -11.86 5.89 -14.24
CA LEU A 151 -12.79 6.85 -13.63
C LEU A 151 -13.39 6.28 -12.34
N SER A 152 -13.81 5.02 -12.38
CA SER A 152 -14.32 4.31 -11.20
C SER A 152 -13.26 4.27 -10.08
N LEU A 153 -11.99 4.03 -10.39
CA LEU A 153 -10.90 4.04 -9.41
C LEU A 153 -10.79 5.39 -8.70
N ILE A 154 -10.80 6.49 -9.47
CA ILE A 154 -10.74 7.86 -8.92
C ILE A 154 -11.94 8.12 -8.00
N LEU A 155 -13.15 7.82 -8.45
CA LEU A 155 -14.36 8.02 -7.65
C LEU A 155 -14.35 7.18 -6.37
N ASN A 156 -13.92 5.91 -6.48
CA ASN A 156 -13.80 5.04 -5.31
C ASN A 156 -12.75 5.54 -4.31
N LEU A 157 -11.61 6.05 -4.78
CA LEU A 157 -10.60 6.63 -3.88
C LEU A 157 -11.14 7.85 -3.13
N ILE A 158 -11.89 8.73 -3.80
CA ILE A 158 -12.52 9.90 -3.16
C ILE A 158 -13.53 9.45 -2.10
N ILE A 159 -14.43 8.54 -2.45
CA ILE A 159 -15.47 8.04 -1.52
C ILE A 159 -14.82 7.33 -0.32
N PHE A 160 -13.83 6.46 -0.59
CA PHE A 160 -13.10 5.75 0.46
C PHE A 160 -12.38 6.70 1.41
N SER A 161 -11.67 7.69 0.86
CA SER A 161 -10.94 8.69 1.66
C SER A 161 -11.88 9.51 2.53
N PHE A 162 -13.06 9.86 2.01
CA PHE A 162 -14.08 10.58 2.74
C PHE A 162 -14.56 9.79 3.97
N PHE A 163 -14.94 8.52 3.77
CA PHE A 163 -15.34 7.65 4.88
C PHE A 163 -14.20 7.43 5.88
N ALA A 164 -12.98 7.21 5.40
CA ALA A 164 -11.82 7.01 6.28
C ALA A 164 -11.52 8.23 7.14
N LEU A 165 -11.51 9.43 6.57
CA LEU A 165 -11.34 10.68 7.30
C LEU A 165 -12.43 10.89 8.35
N PHE A 166 -13.67 10.61 7.98
CA PHE A 166 -14.80 10.78 8.87
C PHE A 166 -14.73 9.81 10.06
N ILE A 167 -14.44 8.54 9.81
CA ILE A 167 -14.29 7.52 10.85
C ILE A 167 -13.17 7.92 11.82
N VAL A 168 -11.99 8.27 11.29
CA VAL A 168 -10.82 8.63 12.10
C VAL A 168 -11.11 9.90 12.93
N SER A 169 -11.64 10.95 12.29
CA SER A 169 -11.91 12.22 13.00
C SER A 169 -13.03 12.10 14.03
N GLY A 170 -14.09 11.36 13.73
CA GLY A 170 -15.18 11.11 14.67
C GLY A 170 -14.72 10.33 15.89
N MET A 171 -13.90 9.30 15.70
CA MET A 171 -13.34 8.52 16.81
C MET A 171 -12.30 9.30 17.61
N ASP A 172 -11.45 10.10 16.96
CA ASP A 172 -10.51 10.97 17.66
C ASP A 172 -11.23 11.98 18.57
N ALA A 173 -12.29 12.60 18.05
CA ALA A 173 -13.13 13.51 18.83
C ALA A 173 -13.83 12.81 20.00
N TYR A 174 -14.35 11.59 19.79
CA TYR A 174 -14.97 10.77 20.84
C TYR A 174 -13.97 10.41 21.94
N PHE A 175 -12.77 9.93 21.60
CA PHE A 175 -11.76 9.53 22.58
C PHE A 175 -11.15 10.71 23.35
N LYS A 176 -11.04 11.89 22.75
CA LYS A 176 -10.57 13.11 23.47
C LYS A 176 -11.48 13.57 24.57
N GLN A 177 -12.76 13.23 24.53
CA GLN A 177 -13.73 13.58 25.56
C GLN A 177 -13.88 12.51 26.67
N ASN A 178 -13.32 11.32 26.43
CA ASN A 178 -13.31 10.24 27.41
C ASN A 178 -12.04 10.26 28.28
N PRO A 179 -12.11 9.83 29.56
CA PRO A 179 -10.96 9.87 30.49
C PRO A 179 -9.77 9.00 30.08
N GLU A 180 -9.93 8.09 29.12
CA GLU A 180 -8.85 7.30 28.53
C GLU A 180 -7.92 8.09 27.57
N ASN A 181 -7.96 9.38 27.60
CA ASN A 181 -7.21 10.39 26.83
C ASN A 181 -6.04 9.79 26.03
N LEU A 182 -6.31 9.38 24.79
CA LEU A 182 -5.28 8.80 23.93
C LEU A 182 -4.32 9.91 23.49
N SER A 183 -3.04 9.73 23.78
CA SER A 183 -1.98 10.68 23.42
C SER A 183 -1.72 10.82 21.91
N ARG A 184 -2.36 9.96 21.09
CA ARG A 184 -2.20 9.93 19.64
C ARG A 184 -3.50 9.63 18.92
N ILE A 185 -3.66 10.16 17.73
CA ILE A 185 -4.77 9.83 16.83
C ILE A 185 -4.63 8.37 16.36
N LEU A 186 -5.68 7.57 16.52
CA LEU A 186 -5.74 6.21 16.01
C LEU A 186 -6.14 6.26 14.52
N THR A 187 -5.24 5.83 13.66
CA THR A 187 -5.47 5.79 12.21
C THR A 187 -5.68 4.38 11.67
N ASN A 188 -5.24 3.36 12.42
CA ASN A 188 -5.41 1.97 12.01
C ASN A 188 -6.82 1.49 12.40
N PRO A 189 -7.64 1.00 11.44
CA PRO A 189 -8.99 0.53 11.72
C PRO A 189 -9.07 -0.56 12.80
N THR A 190 -8.08 -1.45 12.86
CA THR A 190 -8.05 -2.50 13.90
C THR A 190 -7.88 -1.93 15.31
N ASP A 191 -7.08 -0.88 15.45
CA ASP A 191 -6.85 -0.24 16.76
C ASP A 191 -8.08 0.57 17.18
N ILE A 192 -8.79 1.19 16.24
CA ILE A 192 -10.03 1.92 16.50
C ILE A 192 -11.14 0.95 16.94
N ILE A 193 -11.37 -0.12 16.17
CA ILE A 193 -12.46 -1.06 16.45
C ILE A 193 -12.26 -1.80 17.77
N GLY A 194 -10.99 -2.04 18.15
CA GLY A 194 -10.64 -2.67 19.42
C GLY A 194 -11.00 -1.81 20.66
N LYS A 195 -11.38 -0.54 20.47
CA LYS A 195 -11.84 0.38 21.53
C LYS A 195 -13.36 0.51 21.62
N LEU A 196 -14.11 -0.16 20.75
CA LEU A 196 -15.58 -0.15 20.81
C LEU A 196 -16.08 -1.26 21.72
N ASP A 197 -17.01 -0.92 22.64
CA ASP A 197 -17.58 -1.84 23.63
C ASP A 197 -18.65 -2.80 23.05
N ASN A 198 -18.59 -3.10 21.76
CA ASN A 198 -19.54 -3.99 21.12
C ASN A 198 -18.84 -5.16 20.41
N LEU A 199 -18.81 -6.31 21.11
CA LEU A 199 -18.12 -7.51 20.64
C LEU A 199 -18.61 -8.02 19.29
N LEU A 200 -19.92 -7.92 18.99
CA LEU A 200 -20.47 -8.38 17.73
C LEU A 200 -20.01 -7.50 16.57
N ILE A 201 -20.09 -6.17 16.73
CA ILE A 201 -19.63 -5.21 15.73
C ILE A 201 -18.12 -5.36 15.54
N THR A 202 -17.36 -5.47 16.63
CA THR A 202 -15.89 -5.67 16.59
C THR A 202 -15.52 -6.89 15.74
N ASN A 203 -16.14 -8.06 16.00
CA ASN A 203 -15.84 -9.27 15.24
C ASN A 203 -16.24 -9.16 13.77
N LEU A 204 -17.41 -8.60 13.46
CA LEU A 204 -17.84 -8.39 12.07
C LEU A 204 -16.87 -7.48 11.30
N VAL A 205 -16.47 -6.36 11.90
CA VAL A 205 -15.54 -5.43 11.27
C VAL A 205 -14.15 -6.05 11.11
N LEU A 206 -13.66 -6.80 12.10
CA LEU A 206 -12.38 -7.53 11.99
C LEU A 206 -12.38 -8.53 10.83
N ILE A 207 -13.45 -9.28 10.63
CA ILE A 207 -13.59 -10.20 9.49
C ILE A 207 -13.56 -9.43 8.17
N ILE A 208 -14.24 -8.30 8.09
CA ILE A 208 -14.24 -7.44 6.90
C ILE A 208 -12.83 -6.88 6.65
N ILE A 209 -12.12 -6.45 7.69
CA ILE A 209 -10.72 -5.97 7.60
C ILE A 209 -9.80 -7.08 7.08
N ILE A 210 -9.96 -8.33 7.53
CA ILE A 210 -9.19 -9.48 7.04
C ILE A 210 -9.43 -9.68 5.55
N ILE A 211 -10.68 -9.71 5.10
CA ILE A 211 -11.04 -9.89 3.69
C ILE A 211 -10.51 -8.73 2.85
N ALA A 212 -10.69 -7.50 3.31
CA ALA A 212 -10.21 -6.28 2.66
C ALA A 212 -8.69 -6.27 2.51
N SER A 213 -7.98 -6.52 3.60
CA SER A 213 -6.51 -6.51 3.62
C SER A 213 -5.94 -7.63 2.76
N ALA A 214 -6.52 -8.83 2.81
CA ALA A 214 -6.10 -9.95 1.97
C ALA A 214 -6.31 -9.67 0.49
N SER A 215 -7.46 -9.14 0.08
CA SER A 215 -7.74 -8.84 -1.32
C SER A 215 -6.88 -7.69 -1.86
N THR A 216 -6.66 -6.65 -1.06
CA THR A 216 -5.77 -5.54 -1.43
C THR A 216 -4.32 -6.03 -1.59
N ASN A 217 -3.85 -6.87 -0.66
CA ASN A 217 -2.51 -7.45 -0.74
C ASN A 217 -2.36 -8.36 -1.97
N LEU A 218 -3.41 -9.11 -2.31
CA LEU A 218 -3.44 -9.93 -3.51
C LEU A 218 -3.24 -9.09 -4.77
N ILE A 219 -4.03 -8.02 -4.94
CA ILE A 219 -3.99 -7.20 -6.15
C ILE A 219 -2.74 -6.34 -6.21
N ALA A 220 -2.47 -5.57 -5.18
CA ALA A 220 -1.45 -4.52 -5.23
C ALA A 220 -0.03 -5.04 -5.07
N ASN A 221 0.15 -6.18 -4.40
CA ASN A 221 1.47 -6.66 -4.05
C ASN A 221 1.76 -8.06 -4.61
N PHE A 222 0.85 -9.02 -4.40
CA PHE A 222 1.13 -10.41 -4.69
C PHE A 222 1.15 -10.72 -6.21
N ILE A 223 0.08 -10.36 -6.92
CA ILE A 223 -0.04 -10.62 -8.36
C ILE A 223 1.07 -9.94 -9.17
N PRO A 224 1.33 -8.62 -9.03
CA PRO A 224 2.41 -7.96 -9.74
C PRO A 224 3.78 -8.55 -9.43
N SER A 225 4.08 -8.81 -8.17
CA SER A 225 5.34 -9.42 -7.75
C SER A 225 5.52 -10.82 -8.32
N GLN A 226 4.46 -11.62 -8.39
CA GLN A 226 4.45 -12.96 -8.95
C GLN A 226 4.78 -12.94 -10.45
N PHE A 227 4.14 -12.06 -11.20
CA PHE A 227 4.44 -11.90 -12.63
C PHE A 227 5.85 -11.37 -12.87
N THR A 228 6.28 -10.38 -12.10
CA THR A 228 7.64 -9.83 -12.19
C THR A 228 8.68 -10.92 -11.94
N LEU A 229 8.50 -11.72 -10.89
CA LEU A 229 9.44 -12.77 -10.52
C LEU A 229 9.51 -13.88 -11.59
N ILE A 230 8.36 -14.29 -12.14
CA ILE A 230 8.31 -15.28 -13.23
C ILE A 230 8.94 -14.73 -14.51
N ASN A 231 8.68 -13.47 -14.85
CA ASN A 231 9.26 -12.83 -16.03
C ASN A 231 10.79 -12.68 -15.91
N PHE A 232 11.30 -12.53 -14.67
CA PHE A 232 12.73 -12.43 -14.40
C PHE A 232 13.46 -13.77 -14.57
N ILE A 233 12.82 -14.90 -14.18
CA ILE A 233 13.42 -16.25 -14.26
C ILE A 233 12.40 -17.25 -14.83
N PRO A 234 12.00 -17.10 -16.11
CA PRO A 234 10.87 -17.84 -16.69
C PRO A 234 11.09 -19.34 -16.80
N SER A 235 12.35 -19.79 -16.93
CA SER A 235 12.70 -21.21 -17.08
C SER A 235 12.64 -22.00 -15.78
N PHE A 236 12.70 -21.35 -14.61
CA PHE A 236 12.81 -22.02 -13.32
C PHE A 236 11.59 -21.82 -12.43
N LEU A 237 10.78 -20.79 -12.67
CA LEU A 237 9.69 -20.43 -11.76
C LEU A 237 8.31 -20.69 -12.39
N SER A 238 7.52 -21.45 -11.64
CA SER A 238 6.07 -21.56 -11.85
C SER A 238 5.30 -20.53 -11.01
N LEU A 239 4.01 -20.33 -11.32
CA LEU A 239 3.13 -19.49 -10.48
C LEU A 239 3.13 -19.92 -9.02
N LYS A 240 3.16 -21.23 -8.74
CA LYS A 240 3.16 -21.75 -7.37
C LYS A 240 4.47 -21.49 -6.63
N SER A 241 5.62 -21.74 -7.28
CA SER A 241 6.92 -21.48 -6.68
C SER A 241 7.17 -19.98 -6.44
N ALA A 242 6.78 -19.14 -7.39
CA ALA A 242 6.83 -17.70 -7.21
C ALA A 242 5.96 -17.24 -6.03
N ALA A 243 4.76 -17.81 -5.87
CA ALA A 243 3.87 -17.53 -4.73
C ALA A 243 4.52 -17.83 -3.38
N ILE A 244 5.18 -18.99 -3.28
CA ILE A 244 5.88 -19.39 -2.04
C ILE A 244 7.03 -18.43 -1.73
N ILE A 245 7.85 -18.10 -2.73
CA ILE A 245 8.97 -17.17 -2.57
C ILE A 245 8.47 -15.80 -2.07
N ILE A 246 7.42 -15.25 -2.70
CA ILE A 246 6.83 -13.96 -2.30
C ILE A 246 6.27 -14.04 -0.87
N SER A 247 5.65 -15.16 -0.51
CA SER A 247 5.13 -15.35 0.85
C SER A 247 6.25 -15.37 1.89
N ILE A 248 7.38 -16.02 1.60
CA ILE A 248 8.57 -16.01 2.48
C ILE A 248 9.11 -14.58 2.64
N PHE A 249 9.28 -13.83 1.54
CA PHE A 249 9.70 -12.43 1.63
C PHE A 249 8.70 -11.57 2.39
N GLY A 250 7.41 -11.75 2.15
CA GLY A 250 6.35 -11.06 2.89
C GLY A 250 6.36 -11.35 4.38
N PHE A 251 6.66 -12.60 4.76
CA PHE A 251 6.85 -12.99 6.15
C PHE A 251 8.07 -12.28 6.77
N LEU A 252 9.22 -12.33 6.12
CA LEU A 252 10.44 -11.68 6.61
C LEU A 252 10.25 -10.17 6.80
N VAL A 253 9.70 -9.48 5.80
CA VAL A 253 9.39 -8.05 5.92
C VAL A 253 8.36 -7.80 7.02
N GLY A 254 7.37 -8.68 7.17
CA GLY A 254 6.34 -8.57 8.20
C GLY A 254 6.88 -8.65 9.62
N ILE A 255 7.78 -9.59 9.90
CA ILE A 255 8.37 -9.76 11.24
C ILE A 255 9.34 -8.63 11.60
N PHE A 256 10.06 -8.09 10.61
CA PHE A 256 10.96 -6.96 10.83
C PHE A 256 10.27 -5.60 10.81
N TRP A 257 8.97 -5.57 10.48
CA TRP A 257 8.23 -4.31 10.39
C TRP A 257 8.25 -3.54 11.70
N LEU A 258 7.83 -4.15 12.79
CA LEU A 258 7.68 -3.46 14.06
C LEU A 258 9.02 -3.13 14.70
N SER A 259 9.98 -4.05 14.65
CA SER A 259 11.28 -3.91 15.30
C SER A 259 12.19 -2.88 14.65
N TYR A 260 12.13 -2.75 13.32
CA TYR A 260 13.10 -1.96 12.57
C TYR A 260 12.44 -0.98 11.59
N LEU A 261 11.56 -1.47 10.71
CA LEU A 261 11.06 -0.66 9.59
C LEU A 261 10.11 0.46 10.06
N SER A 262 9.27 0.20 11.06
CA SER A 262 8.35 1.22 11.60
C SER A 262 9.07 2.34 12.34
N GLN A 263 10.29 2.11 12.82
CA GLN A 263 11.09 3.12 13.52
C GLN A 263 11.60 4.21 12.58
N ILE A 264 11.78 3.90 11.29
CA ILE A 264 12.11 4.90 10.25
C ILE A 264 10.94 5.87 10.03
N GLY A 265 9.74 5.46 10.42
CA GLY A 265 8.49 6.18 10.14
C GLY A 265 7.88 5.72 8.81
N ILE A 266 6.56 5.54 8.82
CA ILE A 266 5.85 4.99 7.64
C ILE A 266 5.95 5.92 6.43
N LEU A 267 5.95 7.23 6.63
CA LEU A 267 6.08 8.22 5.55
C LEU A 267 7.46 8.13 4.89
N SER A 268 8.54 8.21 5.68
CA SER A 268 9.90 8.10 5.17
C SER A 268 10.18 6.76 4.51
N PHE A 269 9.58 5.67 5.01
CA PHE A 269 9.65 4.35 4.40
C PHE A 269 8.99 4.36 3.01
N ILE A 270 7.79 4.90 2.87
CA ILE A 270 7.06 5.00 1.61
C ILE A 270 7.81 5.91 0.63
N ASP A 271 8.29 7.07 1.10
CA ASP A 271 9.01 8.02 0.27
C ASP A 271 10.34 7.44 -0.25
N THR A 272 11.01 6.57 0.53
CA THR A 272 12.22 5.86 0.08
C THR A 272 11.92 4.95 -1.13
N PHE A 273 10.81 4.21 -1.11
CA PHE A 273 10.38 3.46 -2.28
C PHE A 273 9.99 4.39 -3.44
N GLY A 274 9.32 5.49 -3.15
CA GLY A 274 9.00 6.52 -4.13
C GLY A 274 10.26 7.09 -4.80
N ALA A 275 11.32 7.31 -4.02
CA ALA A 275 12.61 7.76 -4.54
C ALA A 275 13.25 6.80 -5.54
N PHE A 276 12.96 5.50 -5.44
CA PHE A 276 13.40 4.51 -6.41
C PHE A 276 12.46 4.40 -7.63
N PHE A 277 11.16 4.38 -7.41
CA PHE A 277 10.18 4.20 -8.47
C PHE A 277 9.95 5.46 -9.32
N GLY A 278 10.13 6.66 -8.76
CA GLY A 278 10.07 7.90 -9.52
C GLY A 278 11.05 7.94 -10.69
N PRO A 279 12.35 7.69 -10.46
CA PRO A 279 13.34 7.57 -11.53
C PRO A 279 12.98 6.54 -12.61
N LEU A 280 12.49 5.37 -12.20
CA LEU A 280 12.08 4.34 -13.16
C LEU A 280 10.92 4.83 -14.04
N PHE A 281 9.92 5.49 -13.45
CA PHE A 281 8.84 6.13 -14.19
C PHE A 281 9.37 7.18 -15.18
N GLY A 282 10.30 8.03 -14.75
CA GLY A 282 10.90 9.07 -15.59
C GLY A 282 11.59 8.50 -16.83
N VAL A 283 12.37 7.43 -16.67
CA VAL A 283 13.02 6.73 -17.80
C VAL A 283 11.97 6.16 -18.77
N VAL A 284 10.97 5.42 -18.23
CA VAL A 284 9.93 4.79 -19.05
C VAL A 284 9.13 5.83 -19.86
N ILE A 285 8.73 6.92 -19.23
CA ILE A 285 7.97 7.99 -19.93
C ILE A 285 8.83 8.67 -21.00
N SER A 286 10.08 8.98 -20.68
CA SER A 286 10.99 9.62 -21.65
C SER A 286 11.30 8.71 -22.81
N ASP A 287 11.55 7.41 -22.57
CA ASP A 287 11.77 6.44 -23.63
C ASP A 287 10.56 6.35 -24.56
N PHE A 288 9.38 6.11 -23.99
CA PHE A 288 8.17 5.88 -24.78
C PHE A 288 7.69 7.11 -25.55
N TYR A 289 7.65 8.29 -24.91
CA TYR A 289 7.07 9.49 -25.53
C TYR A 289 8.08 10.32 -26.30
N LEU A 290 9.32 10.47 -25.80
CA LEU A 290 10.29 11.40 -26.37
C LEU A 290 11.24 10.72 -27.37
N ILE A 291 11.73 9.51 -27.04
CA ILE A 291 12.67 8.78 -27.90
C ILE A 291 11.91 7.96 -28.94
N LYS A 292 11.05 7.04 -28.50
CA LYS A 292 10.32 6.11 -29.38
C LYS A 292 9.05 6.69 -29.99
N LYS A 293 8.65 7.90 -29.61
CA LYS A 293 7.48 8.62 -30.14
C LYS A 293 6.21 7.76 -30.20
N ARG A 294 5.98 6.95 -29.16
CA ARG A 294 4.87 5.99 -29.01
C ARG A 294 4.89 4.83 -29.99
N MET A 295 5.98 4.61 -30.72
CA MET A 295 6.11 3.48 -31.65
C MET A 295 6.95 2.39 -31.01
N LEU A 296 6.35 1.21 -30.84
CA LEU A 296 7.02 0.02 -30.33
C LEU A 296 7.04 -1.05 -31.43
N ILE A 297 8.18 -1.71 -31.58
CA ILE A 297 8.32 -2.84 -32.53
C ILE A 297 7.89 -4.10 -31.79
N ASN A 298 6.61 -4.48 -31.93
CA ASN A 298 5.99 -5.57 -31.18
C ASN A 298 6.72 -6.91 -31.30
N LYS A 299 7.35 -7.20 -32.46
CA LYS A 299 8.10 -8.45 -32.67
C LYS A 299 9.34 -8.52 -31.78
N ASP A 300 10.03 -7.40 -31.62
CA ASP A 300 11.31 -7.33 -30.93
C ASP A 300 11.16 -7.24 -29.40
N ILE A 301 9.98 -6.83 -28.88
CA ILE A 301 9.73 -6.76 -27.43
C ILE A 301 9.93 -8.14 -26.76
N TYR A 302 9.60 -9.23 -27.49
CA TYR A 302 9.70 -10.60 -26.98
C TYR A 302 10.90 -11.35 -27.56
N SER A 303 11.75 -10.69 -28.35
CA SER A 303 12.92 -11.32 -28.96
C SER A 303 14.10 -11.31 -28.01
N LEU A 304 14.77 -12.45 -27.90
CA LEU A 304 16.05 -12.58 -27.19
C LEU A 304 17.24 -12.59 -28.16
N GLU A 305 16.98 -12.32 -29.43
CA GLU A 305 18.02 -12.29 -30.46
C GLU A 305 18.93 -11.06 -30.29
N ASN A 306 20.23 -11.27 -30.54
CA ASN A 306 21.25 -10.21 -30.40
C ASN A 306 21.02 -9.02 -31.36
N ASN A 307 20.27 -9.22 -32.42
CA ASN A 307 19.93 -8.20 -33.40
C ASN A 307 18.60 -7.48 -33.11
N GLY A 308 17.88 -7.86 -32.04
CA GLY A 308 16.63 -7.22 -31.64
C GLY A 308 16.86 -5.80 -31.13
N GLU A 309 15.96 -4.87 -31.45
CA GLU A 309 16.08 -3.46 -31.04
C GLU A 309 16.17 -3.28 -29.54
N TYR A 310 15.52 -4.18 -28.77
CA TYR A 310 15.49 -4.12 -27.29
C TYR A 310 16.54 -5.01 -26.62
N TYR A 311 17.45 -5.61 -27.38
CA TYR A 311 18.56 -6.38 -26.81
C TYR A 311 19.62 -5.48 -26.16
N TYR A 312 19.75 -4.23 -26.62
CA TYR A 312 20.69 -3.22 -26.12
C TYR A 312 22.14 -3.74 -26.02
N SER A 313 22.81 -3.49 -24.91
CA SER A 313 24.18 -3.93 -24.66
C SER A 313 24.16 -5.25 -23.87
N ASN A 314 24.16 -6.39 -24.57
CA ASN A 314 24.09 -7.74 -23.96
C ASN A 314 22.91 -7.91 -22.97
N GLY A 315 21.73 -7.45 -23.34
CA GLY A 315 20.52 -7.52 -22.51
C GLY A 315 20.38 -6.38 -21.50
N TRP A 316 21.35 -5.45 -21.41
CA TRP A 316 21.29 -4.34 -20.47
C TRP A 316 21.06 -3.00 -21.16
N HIS A 317 20.03 -2.29 -20.75
CA HIS A 317 19.78 -0.92 -21.21
C HIS A 317 20.61 0.09 -20.41
N ILE A 318 21.91 0.17 -20.73
CA ILE A 318 22.92 0.91 -19.95
C ILE A 318 22.52 2.39 -19.77
N LYS A 319 22.05 3.07 -20.83
CA LYS A 319 21.58 4.46 -20.76
C LYS A 319 20.44 4.63 -19.73
N GLY A 320 19.50 3.66 -19.70
CA GLY A 320 18.42 3.62 -18.72
C GLY A 320 18.92 3.40 -17.30
N VAL A 321 19.88 2.48 -17.11
CA VAL A 321 20.46 2.19 -15.77
C VAL A 321 21.19 3.40 -15.20
N TYR A 322 22.05 4.08 -15.97
CA TYR A 322 22.72 5.31 -15.51
C TYR A 322 21.75 6.42 -15.15
N SER A 323 20.74 6.62 -15.98
CA SER A 323 19.71 7.64 -15.73
C SER A 323 18.91 7.34 -14.47
N LEU A 324 18.57 6.06 -14.24
CA LEU A 324 17.89 5.60 -13.03
C LEU A 324 18.74 5.82 -11.77
N ILE A 325 20.03 5.46 -11.81
CA ILE A 325 20.95 5.64 -10.68
C ILE A 325 21.06 7.13 -10.33
N LEU A 326 21.29 8.00 -11.31
CA LEU A 326 21.36 9.44 -11.07
C LEU A 326 20.05 9.98 -10.50
N GLY A 327 18.91 9.64 -11.08
CA GLY A 327 17.61 10.02 -10.56
C GLY A 327 17.39 9.57 -9.12
N PHE A 328 17.79 8.33 -8.80
CA PHE A 328 17.71 7.78 -7.44
C PHE A 328 18.61 8.55 -6.47
N ILE A 329 19.85 8.87 -6.81
CA ILE A 329 20.75 9.64 -5.96
C ILE A 329 20.15 10.99 -5.60
N PHE A 330 19.63 11.73 -6.60
CA PHE A 330 19.00 13.03 -6.36
C PHE A 330 17.72 12.90 -5.52
N SER A 331 16.88 11.95 -5.81
CA SER A 331 15.64 11.70 -5.08
C SER A 331 15.90 11.26 -3.64
N ALA A 332 16.76 10.27 -3.43
CA ALA A 332 17.11 9.74 -2.10
C ALA A 332 17.80 10.80 -1.23
N SER A 333 18.59 11.70 -1.82
CA SER A 333 19.23 12.78 -1.07
C SER A 333 18.22 13.71 -0.40
N THR A 334 17.02 13.89 -0.95
CA THR A 334 15.96 14.69 -0.33
C THR A 334 15.34 14.04 0.92
N ILE A 335 15.52 12.72 1.09
CA ILE A 335 14.97 11.97 2.23
C ILE A 335 16.05 11.77 3.31
N TRP A 336 17.28 11.42 2.88
CA TRP A 336 18.34 11.00 3.81
C TRP A 336 19.29 12.11 4.21
N ASN A 337 19.31 13.24 3.50
CA ASN A 337 20.12 14.39 3.87
C ASN A 337 19.27 15.44 4.60
N THR A 338 19.59 15.70 5.86
CA THR A 338 18.86 16.64 6.72
C THR A 338 18.74 18.05 6.13
N ASN A 339 19.75 18.50 5.37
CA ASN A 339 19.73 19.82 4.72
C ASN A 339 18.75 19.90 3.54
N LEU A 340 18.32 18.77 2.99
CA LEU A 340 17.43 18.68 1.84
C LEU A 340 16.04 18.13 2.21
N MET A 341 15.79 17.81 3.49
CA MET A 341 14.50 17.25 3.93
C MET A 341 13.29 18.11 3.60
N PHE A 342 13.46 19.42 3.44
CA PHE A 342 12.37 20.31 2.99
C PHE A 342 11.87 19.95 1.58
N LEU A 343 12.64 19.21 0.79
CA LEU A 343 12.27 18.69 -0.53
C LEU A 343 11.71 17.26 -0.50
N GLN A 344 11.61 16.61 0.67
CA GLN A 344 11.18 15.23 0.79
C GLN A 344 9.83 14.96 0.10
N SER A 345 8.87 15.86 0.25
CA SER A 345 7.55 15.77 -0.41
C SER A 345 7.62 15.75 -1.94
N TYR A 346 8.70 16.19 -2.52
CA TYR A 346 8.95 16.20 -3.97
C TYR A 346 9.88 15.09 -4.43
N SER A 347 10.35 14.20 -3.54
CA SER A 347 11.35 13.18 -3.83
C SER A 347 11.03 12.36 -5.08
N TRP A 348 9.79 11.88 -5.20
CA TRP A 348 9.33 11.13 -6.35
C TRP A 348 9.41 11.93 -7.65
N MET A 349 8.92 13.18 -7.63
CA MET A 349 8.93 14.07 -8.80
C MET A 349 10.37 14.41 -9.23
N ILE A 350 11.24 14.74 -8.27
CA ILE A 350 12.65 15.03 -8.51
C ILE A 350 13.31 13.84 -9.19
N GLY A 351 13.09 12.64 -8.65
CA GLY A 351 13.61 11.41 -9.24
C GLY A 351 13.15 11.19 -10.67
N ALA A 352 11.85 11.36 -10.94
CA ALA A 352 11.26 11.19 -12.26
C ALA A 352 11.79 12.23 -13.27
N LEU A 353 11.86 13.49 -12.87
CA LEU A 353 12.34 14.56 -13.75
C LEU A 353 13.82 14.43 -14.06
N VAL A 354 14.66 14.20 -13.04
CA VAL A 354 16.12 14.05 -13.24
C VAL A 354 16.42 12.86 -14.11
N SER A 355 15.87 11.69 -13.79
CA SER A 355 16.11 10.47 -14.57
C SER A 355 15.59 10.59 -16.00
N GLY A 356 14.39 11.14 -16.18
CA GLY A 356 13.81 11.34 -17.51
C GLY A 356 14.61 12.30 -18.38
N PHE A 357 15.08 13.39 -17.79
CA PHE A 357 15.92 14.37 -18.48
C PHE A 357 17.29 13.79 -18.85
N VAL A 358 17.97 13.15 -17.90
CA VAL A 358 19.26 12.50 -18.16
C VAL A 358 19.12 11.42 -19.24
N TYR A 359 18.07 10.60 -19.15
CA TYR A 359 17.79 9.58 -20.15
C TYR A 359 17.57 10.18 -21.54
N TYR A 360 16.77 11.24 -21.64
CA TYR A 360 16.54 11.94 -22.90
C TYR A 360 17.84 12.45 -23.52
N LEU A 361 18.72 13.06 -22.71
CA LEU A 361 20.03 13.54 -23.23
C LEU A 361 20.91 12.39 -23.72
N MET A 362 20.96 11.27 -23.00
CA MET A 362 21.81 10.13 -23.36
C MET A 362 21.23 9.31 -24.53
N ALA A 363 19.92 9.30 -24.71
CA ALA A 363 19.26 8.44 -25.71
C ALA A 363 18.96 9.18 -27.02
N LYS A 364 19.00 10.51 -27.04
CA LYS A 364 18.77 11.32 -28.25
C LYS A 364 19.89 11.18 -29.27
N GLU A 365 21.08 10.75 -28.84
CA GLU A 365 22.20 10.43 -29.75
C GLU A 365 22.00 9.05 -30.41
#